data_e050c344cc2b096e34b6ac33ab65812e
#
_entry.id   e050c344cc2b096e34b6ac33ab65812e
#
_cell.length_a   1.000
_cell.length_b   1.000
_cell.length_c   1.000
_cell.angle_alpha   90.00
_cell.angle_beta   90.00
_cell.angle_gamma   90.00
#
_symmetry.space_group_name_H-M   'P 1'
#
loop_
_entity.id
_entity.type
_entity.pdbx_description
1 polymer ?
#
loop_
_entity_poly.entity_id
_entity_poly.type
_entity_poly.pdbx_seq_one_letter_code
_entity_poly.pdbx_strand_id
1 'polypeptide(L)'
;MANKMTVMAGWLVVSADKVLKDHGFICADGKVVAIKPNKELENETDIRDFRKYIVTPGFVNTHHHMYEAIGRGLPTTTGAKSLKPILEEYWWPMVENRVTTDIIRVTTRYAVMLMLKAGYTCVGDILEAPNATFGERLSTEKNGAGWYEGSPVR
;
A
#
# COMPACT_ATOMS: atom_id res chain seq x y z
N MET A 1 8.11 10.81 25.21
CA MET A 1 6.63 11.05 25.31
C MET A 1 5.97 10.17 24.26
N ALA A 2 4.89 9.44 24.62
CA ALA A 2 4.12 8.64 23.66
C ALA A 2 3.64 9.55 22.51
N ASN A 3 3.82 9.13 21.29
CA ASN A 3 3.35 9.87 20.10
C ASN A 3 1.82 9.70 20.03
N LYS A 4 1.09 10.67 20.62
CA LYS A 4 -0.38 10.65 20.69
C LYS A 4 -0.95 11.59 19.63
N MET A 5 -1.94 11.13 18.88
CA MET A 5 -2.70 11.90 17.89
C MET A 5 -4.18 11.63 18.06
N THR A 6 -4.99 12.65 17.94
CA THR A 6 -6.45 12.55 17.99
C THR A 6 -7.04 12.88 16.63
N VAL A 7 -7.98 12.07 16.16
CA VAL A 7 -8.70 12.27 14.91
C VAL A 7 -10.17 12.45 15.21
N MET A 8 -10.78 13.52 14.67
CA MET A 8 -12.22 13.75 14.70
C MET A 8 -12.78 13.58 13.30
N ALA A 9 -13.84 12.81 13.11
CA ALA A 9 -14.43 12.54 11.79
C ALA A 9 -15.93 12.84 11.75
N GLY A 10 -16.44 13.20 10.57
CA GLY A 10 -17.89 13.28 10.34
C GLY A 10 -18.52 11.89 10.31
N TRP A 11 -17.82 10.97 9.66
CA TRP A 11 -18.15 9.55 9.62
C TRP A 11 -16.87 8.75 9.84
N LEU A 12 -16.91 7.84 10.80
CA LEU A 12 -15.80 6.92 11.09
C LEU A 12 -16.21 5.50 10.72
N VAL A 13 -15.57 4.94 9.71
CA VAL A 13 -15.71 3.52 9.35
C VAL A 13 -14.78 2.72 10.25
N VAL A 14 -15.34 1.94 11.16
CA VAL A 14 -14.55 1.08 12.07
C VAL A 14 -14.35 -0.31 11.48
N SER A 15 -15.39 -0.84 10.82
CA SER A 15 -15.38 -2.12 10.12
C SER A 15 -16.44 -2.12 9.02
N ALA A 16 -16.54 -3.21 8.25
CA ALA A 16 -17.58 -3.38 7.23
C ALA A 16 -19.00 -3.22 7.81
N ASP A 17 -19.22 -3.61 9.05
CA ASP A 17 -20.53 -3.63 9.72
C ASP A 17 -20.72 -2.48 10.72
N LYS A 18 -19.68 -1.62 10.90
CA LYS A 18 -19.71 -0.57 11.92
C LYS A 18 -19.24 0.76 11.38
N VAL A 19 -20.19 1.66 11.19
CA VAL A 19 -19.96 3.06 10.80
C VAL A 19 -20.56 3.98 11.85
N LEU A 20 -19.78 4.93 12.36
CA LEU A 20 -20.16 5.84 13.42
C LEU A 20 -20.20 7.28 12.89
N LYS A 21 -21.30 7.98 13.11
CA LYS A 21 -21.42 9.41 12.79
C LYS A 21 -20.91 10.24 13.96
N ASP A 22 -20.21 11.34 13.66
CA ASP A 22 -19.69 12.31 14.65
C ASP A 22 -18.81 11.65 15.71
N HIS A 23 -17.98 10.68 15.29
CA HIS A 23 -17.02 10.00 16.14
C HIS A 23 -15.60 10.18 15.63
N GLY A 24 -14.67 10.03 16.56
CA GLY A 24 -13.25 10.03 16.28
C GLY A 24 -12.50 8.96 17.07
N PHE A 25 -11.19 9.00 16.99
CA PHE A 25 -10.33 8.07 17.72
C PHE A 25 -9.06 8.74 18.23
N ILE A 26 -8.48 8.12 19.25
CA ILE A 26 -7.15 8.45 19.76
C ILE A 26 -6.19 7.35 19.30
N CYS A 27 -5.10 7.76 18.70
CA CYS A 27 -3.97 6.91 18.36
C CYS A 27 -2.81 7.20 19.31
N ALA A 28 -2.21 6.18 19.87
CA ALA A 28 -1.00 6.28 20.68
C ALA A 28 -0.03 5.17 20.27
N ASP A 29 1.24 5.55 20.01
CA ASP A 29 2.29 4.62 19.61
C ASP A 29 1.89 3.72 18.43
N GLY A 30 1.24 4.32 17.41
CA GLY A 30 0.81 3.63 16.19
C GLY A 30 -0.44 2.74 16.32
N LYS A 31 -1.12 2.77 17.47
CA LYS A 31 -2.33 1.98 17.73
C LYS A 31 -3.53 2.85 18.07
N VAL A 32 -4.72 2.48 17.59
CA VAL A 32 -5.97 3.07 18.03
C VAL A 32 -6.26 2.55 19.44
N VAL A 33 -6.26 3.46 20.42
CA VAL A 33 -6.45 3.13 21.85
C VAL A 33 -7.85 3.46 22.36
N ALA A 34 -8.57 4.34 21.68
CA ALA A 34 -9.95 4.68 22.02
C ALA A 34 -10.72 5.17 20.78
N ILE A 35 -12.03 4.87 20.74
CA ILE A 35 -12.99 5.46 19.79
C ILE A 35 -14.07 6.13 20.63
N LYS A 36 -14.36 7.41 20.37
CA LYS A 36 -15.27 8.24 21.18
C LYS A 36 -16.09 9.19 20.31
N PRO A 37 -17.24 9.69 20.81
CA PRO A 37 -17.92 10.83 20.21
C PRO A 37 -16.98 12.05 20.10
N ASN A 38 -17.07 12.82 19.02
CA ASN A 38 -16.21 13.98 18.80
C ASN A 38 -16.25 14.98 19.96
N LYS A 39 -17.40 15.16 20.60
CA LYS A 39 -17.57 16.05 21.76
C LYS A 39 -16.63 15.71 22.94
N GLU A 40 -16.30 14.44 23.11
CA GLU A 40 -15.40 13.99 24.16
C GLU A 40 -13.92 14.17 23.79
N LEU A 41 -13.63 14.48 22.52
CA LEU A 41 -12.29 14.63 21.97
C LEU A 41 -11.85 16.08 21.83
N GLU A 42 -12.74 17.05 22.03
CA GLU A 42 -12.48 18.49 21.79
C GLU A 42 -11.36 19.07 22.68
N ASN A 43 -11.10 18.47 23.81
CA ASN A 43 -10.05 18.92 24.75
C ASN A 43 -8.76 18.06 24.67
N GLU A 44 -8.67 17.16 23.69
CA GLU A 44 -7.49 16.33 23.48
C GLU A 44 -6.35 17.12 22.81
N THR A 45 -5.15 16.54 22.78
CA THR A 45 -3.98 17.12 22.13
C THR A 45 -3.78 16.59 20.71
N ASP A 46 -3.07 17.35 19.87
CA ASP A 46 -2.76 17.02 18.46
C ASP A 46 -4.01 16.55 17.67
N ILE A 47 -5.02 17.41 17.66
CA ILE A 47 -6.29 17.11 16.98
C ILE A 47 -6.13 17.30 15.48
N ARG A 48 -6.50 16.28 14.71
CA ARG A 48 -6.72 16.30 13.27
C ARG A 48 -8.22 16.36 13.00
N ASP A 49 -8.70 17.50 12.55
CA ASP A 49 -10.14 17.73 12.32
C ASP A 49 -10.56 17.33 10.90
N PHE A 50 -11.18 16.18 10.80
CA PHE A 50 -11.80 15.65 9.59
C PHE A 50 -13.32 15.54 9.69
N ARG A 51 -13.98 16.40 10.49
CA ARG A 51 -15.45 16.36 10.68
C ARG A 51 -16.25 16.59 9.39
N LYS A 52 -15.63 17.10 8.34
CA LYS A 52 -16.26 17.23 7.00
C LYS A 52 -16.03 16.02 6.09
N TYR A 53 -15.36 15.00 6.57
CA TYR A 53 -14.91 13.86 5.79
C TYR A 53 -15.35 12.53 6.41
N ILE A 54 -15.26 11.49 5.58
CA ILE A 54 -15.33 10.09 6.02
C ILE A 54 -13.91 9.64 6.28
N VAL A 55 -13.66 9.10 7.46
CA VAL A 55 -12.38 8.47 7.83
C VAL A 55 -12.55 6.97 7.83
N THR A 56 -11.70 6.28 7.10
CA THR A 56 -11.72 4.83 6.93
C THR A 56 -10.37 4.24 7.32
N PRO A 57 -10.28 2.93 7.65
CA PRO A 57 -9.02 2.22 7.58
C PRO A 57 -8.39 2.33 6.20
N GLY A 58 -7.07 2.25 6.11
CA GLY A 58 -6.38 2.19 4.83
C GLY A 58 -6.80 0.95 4.04
N PHE A 59 -6.83 1.06 2.72
CA PHE A 59 -7.19 -0.06 1.85
C PHE A 59 -6.08 -1.11 1.81
N VAL A 60 -6.49 -2.36 1.61
CA VAL A 60 -5.60 -3.50 1.42
C VAL A 60 -5.64 -3.93 -0.04
N ASN A 61 -4.50 -3.93 -0.70
CA ASN A 61 -4.34 -4.50 -2.03
C ASN A 61 -3.81 -5.94 -1.86
N THR A 62 -4.63 -6.93 -2.14
CA THR A 62 -4.29 -8.33 -1.89
C THR A 62 -3.52 -8.99 -3.02
N HIS A 63 -3.33 -8.31 -4.16
CA HIS A 63 -2.59 -8.82 -5.31
C HIS A 63 -1.96 -7.68 -6.09
N HIS A 64 -0.65 -7.61 -6.13
CA HIS A 64 0.11 -6.61 -6.87
C HIS A 64 1.44 -7.19 -7.36
N HIS A 65 2.03 -6.52 -8.34
CA HIS A 65 3.37 -6.77 -8.87
C HIS A 65 4.07 -5.42 -8.99
N MET A 66 4.69 -4.95 -7.89
CA MET A 66 5.26 -3.59 -7.84
C MET A 66 6.36 -3.35 -8.89
N TYR A 67 7.15 -4.39 -9.20
CA TYR A 67 8.19 -4.31 -10.22
C TYR A 67 7.64 -4.10 -11.62
N GLU A 68 6.40 -4.52 -11.90
CA GLU A 68 5.75 -4.38 -13.21
C GLU A 68 5.43 -2.93 -13.58
N ALA A 69 5.58 -1.99 -12.66
CA ALA A 69 5.39 -0.57 -12.96
C ALA A 69 6.29 -0.08 -14.11
N ILE A 70 7.42 -0.75 -14.39
CA ILE A 70 8.28 -0.47 -15.53
C ILE A 70 7.61 -0.80 -16.87
N GLY A 71 6.68 -1.78 -16.87
CA GLY A 71 5.96 -2.19 -18.08
C GLY A 71 4.90 -1.21 -18.56
N ARG A 72 4.57 -0.20 -17.76
CA ARG A 72 3.54 0.78 -18.10
C ARG A 72 3.93 1.61 -19.32
N GLY A 73 3.11 1.51 -20.37
CA GLY A 73 3.32 2.25 -21.62
C GLY A 73 4.31 1.60 -22.60
N LEU A 74 4.83 0.42 -22.30
CA LEU A 74 5.59 -0.34 -23.26
C LEU A 74 4.68 -0.76 -24.43
N PRO A 75 5.14 -0.60 -25.69
CA PRO A 75 4.35 -1.02 -26.84
C PRO A 75 4.24 -2.55 -26.88
N THR A 76 3.04 -3.06 -27.00
CA THR A 76 2.82 -4.49 -27.26
C THR A 76 2.86 -4.74 -28.76
N THR A 77 3.72 -5.63 -29.20
CA THR A 77 3.84 -6.04 -30.60
C THR A 77 3.19 -7.40 -30.86
N THR A 78 2.73 -8.08 -29.81
CA THR A 78 2.10 -9.39 -29.93
C THR A 78 0.65 -9.26 -30.38
N GLY A 79 0.23 -10.11 -31.31
CA GLY A 79 -1.17 -10.32 -31.68
C GLY A 79 -1.91 -11.31 -30.76
N ALA A 80 -1.31 -11.70 -29.65
CA ALA A 80 -1.84 -12.71 -28.76
C ALA A 80 -3.19 -12.29 -28.14
N LYS A 81 -4.14 -13.23 -28.14
CA LYS A 81 -5.51 -13.01 -27.64
C LYS A 81 -5.79 -13.71 -26.29
N SER A 82 -4.77 -14.30 -25.68
CA SER A 82 -4.87 -15.01 -24.41
C SER A 82 -3.65 -14.74 -23.53
N LEU A 83 -3.81 -14.94 -22.23
CA LEU A 83 -2.78 -14.58 -21.24
C LEU A 83 -1.45 -15.32 -21.46
N LYS A 84 -1.49 -16.65 -21.67
CA LYS A 84 -0.27 -17.45 -21.78
C LYS A 84 0.67 -16.99 -22.90
N PRO A 85 0.25 -16.81 -24.16
CA PRO A 85 1.11 -16.23 -25.19
C PRO A 85 1.60 -14.81 -24.87
N ILE A 86 0.77 -13.97 -24.25
CA ILE A 86 1.20 -12.63 -23.83
C ILE A 86 2.37 -12.72 -22.86
N LEU A 87 2.31 -13.65 -21.89
CA LEU A 87 3.41 -13.86 -20.94
C LEU A 87 4.65 -14.41 -21.63
N GLU A 88 4.54 -15.49 -22.41
CA GLU A 88 5.66 -16.21 -23.00
C GLU A 88 6.36 -15.42 -24.14
N GLU A 89 5.59 -14.72 -25.00
CA GLU A 89 6.11 -14.04 -26.17
C GLU A 89 6.54 -12.60 -25.90
N TYR A 90 5.95 -11.96 -24.86
CA TYR A 90 6.17 -10.55 -24.61
C TYR A 90 6.61 -10.27 -23.16
N TRP A 91 5.78 -10.62 -22.16
CA TRP A 91 5.99 -10.13 -20.81
C TRP A 91 7.27 -10.67 -20.17
N TRP A 92 7.45 -11.97 -20.18
CA TRP A 92 8.66 -12.57 -19.61
C TRP A 92 9.95 -12.12 -20.30
N PRO A 93 10.09 -12.19 -21.65
CA PRO A 93 11.32 -11.77 -22.29
C PRO A 93 11.57 -10.26 -22.27
N MET A 94 10.52 -9.43 -22.27
CA MET A 94 10.66 -7.98 -22.36
C MET A 94 10.69 -7.27 -21.02
N VAL A 95 10.06 -7.84 -20.01
CA VAL A 95 9.95 -7.24 -18.67
C VAL A 95 10.68 -8.09 -17.63
N GLU A 96 10.16 -9.25 -17.28
CA GLU A 96 10.65 -10.02 -16.13
C GLU A 96 12.11 -10.45 -16.25
N ASN A 97 12.54 -10.96 -17.41
CA ASN A 97 13.92 -11.36 -17.66
C ASN A 97 14.91 -10.19 -17.69
N ARG A 98 14.41 -8.95 -17.62
CA ARG A 98 15.23 -7.73 -17.62
C ARG A 98 15.20 -6.99 -16.30
N VAL A 99 14.38 -7.42 -15.36
CA VAL A 99 14.28 -6.80 -14.04
C VAL A 99 15.57 -7.06 -13.25
N THR A 100 16.18 -5.97 -12.80
CA THR A 100 17.36 -5.96 -11.91
C THR A 100 16.97 -5.43 -10.54
N THR A 101 17.85 -5.58 -9.55
CA THR A 101 17.64 -5.03 -8.20
C THR A 101 17.43 -3.51 -8.19
N ASP A 102 18.09 -2.79 -9.11
CA ASP A 102 17.91 -1.33 -9.23
C ASP A 102 16.54 -0.99 -9.81
N ILE A 103 16.06 -1.75 -10.79
CA ILE A 103 14.70 -1.61 -11.32
C ILE A 103 13.68 -1.89 -10.22
N ILE A 104 13.82 -2.99 -9.47
CA ILE A 104 12.94 -3.30 -8.33
C ILE A 104 12.87 -2.12 -7.37
N ARG A 105 14.02 -1.55 -6.98
CA ARG A 105 14.08 -0.43 -6.04
C ARG A 105 13.29 0.79 -6.52
N VAL A 106 13.45 1.15 -7.78
CA VAL A 106 12.80 2.35 -8.36
C VAL A 106 11.31 2.09 -8.56
N THR A 107 10.94 0.95 -9.13
CA THR A 107 9.54 0.61 -9.41
C THR A 107 8.73 0.40 -8.14
N THR A 108 9.30 -0.23 -7.12
CA THR A 108 8.66 -0.38 -5.81
C THR A 108 8.36 0.99 -5.18
N ARG A 109 9.32 1.92 -5.16
CA ARG A 109 9.08 3.29 -4.66
C ARG A 109 7.97 3.99 -5.41
N TYR A 110 7.95 3.87 -6.71
CA TYR A 110 6.92 4.48 -7.54
C TYR A 110 5.55 3.85 -7.28
N ALA A 111 5.45 2.53 -7.24
CA ALA A 111 4.22 1.81 -6.96
C ALA A 111 3.66 2.15 -5.57
N VAL A 112 4.52 2.15 -4.55
CA VAL A 112 4.16 2.54 -3.17
C VAL A 112 3.61 3.96 -3.12
N MET A 113 4.27 4.92 -3.80
CA MET A 113 3.79 6.30 -3.86
C MET A 113 2.38 6.38 -4.47
N LEU A 114 2.12 5.64 -5.56
CA LEU A 114 0.79 5.61 -6.18
C LEU A 114 -0.25 4.96 -5.27
N MET A 115 0.11 3.86 -4.59
CA MET A 115 -0.78 3.18 -3.65
C MET A 115 -1.14 4.09 -2.47
N LEU A 116 -0.17 4.77 -1.87
CA LEU A 116 -0.43 5.73 -0.78
C LEU A 116 -1.37 6.86 -1.22
N LYS A 117 -1.15 7.40 -2.42
CA LYS A 117 -2.04 8.43 -3.00
C LYS A 117 -3.46 7.91 -3.23
N ALA A 118 -3.63 6.61 -3.45
CA ALA A 118 -4.92 5.95 -3.61
C ALA A 118 -5.52 5.43 -2.29
N GLY A 119 -4.84 5.65 -1.14
CA GLY A 119 -5.32 5.26 0.18
C GLY A 119 -5.01 3.82 0.59
N TYR A 120 -4.14 3.12 -0.13
CA TYR A 120 -3.68 1.80 0.26
C TYR A 120 -2.58 1.89 1.33
N THR A 121 -2.68 1.09 2.37
CA THR A 121 -1.71 1.00 3.48
C THR A 121 -1.13 -0.39 3.67
N CYS A 122 -1.64 -1.37 2.94
CA CYS A 122 -1.16 -2.75 2.96
C CYS A 122 -1.23 -3.32 1.54
N VAL A 123 -0.28 -4.17 1.19
CA VAL A 123 -0.21 -4.82 -0.12
C VAL A 123 0.30 -6.25 0.01
N GLY A 124 -0.33 -7.17 -0.72
CA GLY A 124 0.21 -8.49 -1.02
C GLY A 124 0.93 -8.42 -2.36
N ASP A 125 2.25 -8.32 -2.35
CA ASP A 125 3.05 -8.19 -3.55
C ASP A 125 3.65 -9.53 -3.97
N ILE A 126 3.67 -9.78 -5.29
CA ILE A 126 4.29 -10.95 -5.92
C ILE A 126 5.47 -10.43 -6.72
N LEU A 127 6.68 -10.81 -6.30
CA LEU A 127 7.92 -10.34 -6.91
C LEU A 127 8.58 -11.45 -7.73
N GLU A 128 8.57 -11.28 -9.04
CA GLU A 128 9.23 -12.14 -10.01
C GLU A 128 10.41 -11.39 -10.62
N ALA A 129 11.60 -11.85 -10.38
CA ALA A 129 12.83 -11.28 -10.92
C ALA A 129 13.91 -12.37 -11.02
N PRO A 130 13.91 -13.17 -12.09
CA PRO A 130 14.79 -14.33 -12.22
C PRO A 130 16.28 -14.00 -12.17
N ASN A 131 16.65 -12.75 -12.48
CA ASN A 131 18.05 -12.29 -12.47
C ASN A 131 18.57 -11.83 -11.10
N ALA A 132 17.76 -11.95 -10.03
CA ALA A 132 18.16 -11.63 -8.67
C ALA A 132 17.84 -12.81 -7.74
N THR A 133 18.68 -13.04 -6.72
CA THR A 133 18.39 -14.04 -5.70
C THR A 133 17.15 -13.64 -4.89
N PHE A 134 16.48 -14.63 -4.29
CA PHE A 134 15.31 -14.36 -3.45
C PHE A 134 15.61 -13.37 -2.32
N GLY A 135 16.76 -13.51 -1.67
CA GLY A 135 17.17 -12.60 -0.59
C GLY A 135 17.42 -11.17 -1.07
N GLU A 136 18.08 -11.00 -2.22
CA GLU A 136 18.32 -9.68 -2.83
C GLU A 136 17.01 -9.02 -3.23
N ARG A 137 16.09 -9.76 -3.87
CA ARG A 137 14.77 -9.28 -4.25
C ARG A 137 14.01 -8.73 -3.05
N LEU A 138 13.85 -9.55 -2.03
CA LEU A 138 13.09 -9.21 -0.82
C LEU A 138 13.70 -8.01 -0.06
N SER A 139 15.04 -8.00 0.10
CA SER A 139 15.75 -6.90 0.74
C SER A 139 15.62 -5.60 -0.05
N THR A 140 15.77 -5.66 -1.36
CA THR A 140 15.68 -4.49 -2.25
C THR A 140 14.27 -3.89 -2.24
N GLU A 141 13.24 -4.73 -2.26
CA GLU A 141 11.85 -4.31 -2.20
C GLU A 141 11.52 -3.65 -0.85
N LYS A 142 11.87 -4.27 0.26
CA LYS A 142 11.67 -3.70 1.60
C LYS A 142 12.35 -2.35 1.76
N ASN A 143 13.61 -2.23 1.34
CA ASN A 143 14.36 -0.98 1.37
C ASN A 143 13.77 0.08 0.41
N GLY A 144 13.22 -0.34 -0.73
CA GLY A 144 12.52 0.52 -1.66
C GLY A 144 11.23 1.08 -1.08
N ALA A 145 10.44 0.25 -0.42
CA ALA A 145 9.17 0.62 0.19
C ALA A 145 9.31 1.53 1.41
N GLY A 146 10.42 1.44 2.14
CA GLY A 146 10.78 2.37 3.25
C GLY A 146 9.93 2.29 4.53
N TRP A 147 8.83 1.52 4.54
CA TRP A 147 7.87 1.42 5.65
C TRP A 147 7.27 0.01 5.81
N TYR A 148 7.79 -0.96 5.09
CA TYR A 148 7.27 -2.32 5.08
C TYR A 148 7.95 -3.16 6.17
N GLU A 149 7.59 -2.93 7.44
CA GLU A 149 7.86 -3.87 8.52
C GLU A 149 6.59 -4.70 8.77
N GLY A 150 6.62 -5.96 8.33
CA GLY A 150 5.71 -6.96 8.85
C GLY A 150 4.64 -7.52 7.94
N SER A 151 5.00 -8.04 6.78
CA SER A 151 4.21 -9.14 6.20
C SER A 151 5.06 -10.39 6.17
N PRO A 152 4.65 -11.48 6.82
CA PRO A 152 5.25 -12.77 6.57
C PRO A 152 4.85 -13.19 5.16
N VAL A 153 5.74 -13.00 4.20
CA VAL A 153 5.66 -13.76 2.96
C VAL A 153 6.01 -15.19 3.34
N ARG A 154 5.00 -16.04 3.39
CA ARG A 154 5.16 -17.49 3.43
C ARG A 154 5.08 -18.03 2.02
#